data_4c1c2ef907db0d0fe4de27c8cc30e529
#
_entry.id   4c1c2ef907db0d0fe4de27c8cc30e529
#
_cell.length_a   1.000
_cell.length_b   1.000
_cell.length_c   1.000
_cell.angle_alpha   90.00
_cell.angle_beta   90.00
_cell.angle_gamma   90.00
#
_symmetry.space_group_name_H-M   'P 1'
#
loop_
_entity.id
_entity.type
_entity.pdbx_description
1 polymer ?
#
loop_
_entity_poly.entity_id
_entity_poly.type
_entity_poly.pdbx_seq_one_letter_code
_entity_poly.pdbx_strand_id
1 'polypeptide(L)'
;MRHHRLSPELAFDPEVVFTIDMLADDDGMAHAIQKRPDGTGDYIGFFPAQAPISTRWICRTPDQDGLGVAFPSTSEVEGYTAEKAKGQVVALAGGAIWNIDIRMGLLTASETDGMMQRIEQVRSR
;
A
#
# COMPACT_ATOMS: atom_id res chain seq x y z
N MET A 1 -0.19 -6.70 -15.61
CA MET A 1 0.02 -5.22 -15.79
C MET A 1 1.24 -4.81 -14.98
N ARG A 2 2.13 -3.95 -15.50
CA ARG A 2 3.32 -3.50 -14.76
C ARG A 2 3.02 -2.18 -14.07
N HIS A 3 2.96 -2.17 -12.76
CA HIS A 3 2.67 -0.96 -11.95
C HIS A 3 3.81 -0.60 -10.98
N HIS A 4 4.93 -1.33 -11.01
CA HIS A 4 6.09 -1.07 -10.14
C HIS A 4 7.02 0.01 -10.68
N ARG A 5 6.96 0.29 -11.99
CA ARG A 5 7.69 1.38 -12.64
C ARG A 5 6.72 2.13 -13.53
N LEU A 6 6.61 3.42 -13.30
CA LEU A 6 5.74 4.31 -14.06
C LEU A 6 6.57 5.02 -15.12
N SER A 7 6.61 4.47 -16.32
CA SER A 7 7.24 5.14 -17.45
C SER A 7 6.36 6.29 -17.97
N PRO A 8 6.92 7.28 -18.66
CA PRO A 8 6.16 8.42 -19.19
C PRO A 8 4.98 8.03 -20.09
N GLU A 9 5.11 6.90 -20.80
CA GLU A 9 4.11 6.44 -21.76
C GLU A 9 2.93 5.69 -21.08
N LEU A 10 3.07 5.38 -19.79
CA LEU A 10 2.08 4.59 -19.07
C LEU A 10 0.96 5.51 -18.58
N ALA A 11 -0.24 5.35 -19.13
CA ALA A 11 -1.44 6.05 -18.69
C ALA A 11 -2.37 5.10 -17.90
N PHE A 12 -3.07 5.67 -16.93
CA PHE A 12 -4.15 5.02 -16.19
C PHE A 12 -5.32 6.02 -16.09
N ASP A 13 -6.10 6.08 -17.16
CA ASP A 13 -7.27 6.95 -17.32
C ASP A 13 -8.43 6.10 -17.92
N PRO A 14 -9.46 5.78 -17.15
CA PRO A 14 -9.64 6.06 -15.72
C PRO A 14 -8.59 5.38 -14.82
N GLU A 15 -8.63 5.72 -13.53
CA GLU A 15 -7.73 5.15 -12.52
C GLU A 15 -7.77 3.62 -12.47
N VAL A 16 -6.71 3.04 -11.92
CA VAL A 16 -6.63 1.61 -11.62
C VAL A 16 -6.40 1.41 -10.12
N VAL A 17 -7.05 0.39 -9.58
CA VAL A 17 -6.91 -0.03 -8.19
C VAL A 17 -6.39 -1.46 -8.15
N PHE A 18 -5.35 -1.67 -7.36
CA PHE A 18 -4.80 -3.01 -7.08
C PHE A 18 -5.03 -3.34 -5.61
N THR A 19 -5.55 -4.53 -5.35
CA THR A 19 -5.51 -5.15 -4.03
C THR A 19 -4.22 -5.96 -3.94
N ILE A 20 -3.49 -5.80 -2.84
CA ILE A 20 -2.18 -6.40 -2.64
C ILE A 20 -2.14 -7.10 -1.29
N ASP A 21 -1.79 -8.39 -1.30
CA ASP A 21 -1.42 -9.14 -0.10
C ASP A 21 0.03 -8.81 0.22
N MET A 22 0.24 -8.08 1.30
CA MET A 22 1.55 -7.60 1.70
C MET A 22 2.29 -8.65 2.52
N LEU A 23 3.54 -8.92 2.15
CA LEU A 23 4.44 -9.74 2.96
C LEU A 23 4.98 -8.92 4.14
N ALA A 24 5.00 -9.53 5.31
CA ALA A 24 5.58 -8.93 6.52
C ALA A 24 7.02 -9.39 6.73
N ASP A 25 7.83 -8.54 7.34
CA ASP A 25 9.16 -8.89 7.83
C ASP A 25 9.10 -9.68 9.15
N ASP A 26 10.27 -9.92 9.78
CA ASP A 26 10.36 -10.69 11.01
C ASP A 26 9.71 -10.00 12.22
N ASP A 27 9.55 -8.67 12.15
CA ASP A 27 8.84 -7.87 13.15
C ASP A 27 7.31 -7.85 12.91
N GLY A 28 6.84 -8.53 11.85
CA GLY A 28 5.44 -8.57 11.45
C GLY A 28 4.95 -7.33 10.68
N MET A 29 5.86 -6.44 10.29
CA MET A 29 5.53 -5.20 9.59
C MET A 29 5.68 -5.36 8.07
N ALA A 30 4.67 -4.93 7.33
CA ALA A 30 4.73 -4.76 5.88
C ALA A 30 5.23 -3.37 5.52
N HIS A 31 5.96 -3.27 4.41
CA HIS A 31 6.58 -2.04 3.95
C HIS A 31 6.20 -1.75 2.51
N ALA A 32 5.80 -0.53 2.23
CA ALA A 32 5.62 -0.02 0.88
C ALA A 32 6.40 1.29 0.71
N ILE A 33 6.98 1.45 -0.47
CA ILE A 33 7.77 2.64 -0.78
C ILE A 33 7.53 3.06 -2.23
N GLN A 34 7.46 4.35 -2.46
CA GLN A 34 7.49 4.95 -3.77
C GLN A 34 8.73 5.81 -3.91
N LYS A 35 9.71 5.31 -4.66
CA LYS A 35 10.94 6.05 -4.96
C LYS A 35 10.66 7.13 -6.00
N ARG A 36 11.07 8.35 -5.70
CA ARG A 36 10.99 9.51 -6.59
C ARG A 36 12.23 9.61 -7.49
N PRO A 37 12.17 10.39 -8.58
CA PRO A 37 13.32 10.56 -9.47
C PRO A 37 14.57 11.15 -8.81
N ASP A 38 14.41 11.97 -7.76
CA ASP A 38 15.50 12.55 -6.97
C ASP A 38 16.13 11.59 -5.97
N GLY A 39 15.64 10.34 -5.91
CA GLY A 39 16.11 9.30 -5.02
C GLY A 39 15.38 9.25 -3.67
N THR A 40 14.65 10.28 -3.27
CA THR A 40 13.83 10.27 -2.04
C THR A 40 12.67 9.29 -2.18
N GLY A 41 12.02 8.91 -1.07
CA GLY A 41 10.91 7.97 -1.10
C GLY A 41 9.77 8.33 -0.17
N ASP A 42 8.54 8.16 -0.66
CA ASP A 42 7.36 8.14 0.19
C ASP A 42 7.22 6.74 0.77
N TYR A 43 7.15 6.66 2.08
CA TYR A 43 7.12 5.40 2.83
C TYR A 43 5.84 5.25 3.63
N ILE A 44 5.32 4.04 3.63
CA ILE A 44 4.30 3.59 4.58
C ILE A 44 4.61 2.18 5.06
N GLY A 45 4.51 1.97 6.37
CA GLY A 45 4.63 0.66 7.01
C GLY A 45 3.44 0.42 7.93
N PHE A 46 2.96 -0.81 8.01
CA PHE A 46 1.82 -1.21 8.83
C PHE A 46 1.89 -2.71 9.15
N PHE A 47 1.05 -3.17 10.06
CA PHE A 47 0.96 -4.58 10.43
C PHE A 47 -0.21 -5.26 9.71
N PRO A 48 0.02 -6.21 8.78
CA PRO A 48 -1.05 -6.97 8.12
C PRO A 48 -1.95 -7.73 9.09
N ALA A 49 -1.44 -8.07 10.29
CA ALA A 49 -2.25 -8.66 11.35
C ALA A 49 -3.38 -7.73 11.84
N GLN A 50 -3.21 -6.40 11.73
CA GLN A 50 -4.23 -5.40 12.08
C GLN A 50 -5.08 -5.00 10.88
N ALA A 51 -4.49 -4.94 9.68
CA ALA A 51 -5.15 -4.57 8.43
C ALA A 51 -4.60 -5.45 7.29
N PRO A 52 -5.24 -6.61 7.00
CA PRO A 52 -4.66 -7.64 6.12
C PRO A 52 -4.62 -7.26 4.65
N ILE A 53 -5.43 -6.30 4.23
CA ILE A 53 -5.56 -5.90 2.84
C ILE A 53 -4.86 -4.56 2.62
N SER A 54 -4.12 -4.45 1.54
CA SER A 54 -3.56 -3.18 1.08
C SER A 54 -4.07 -2.84 -0.30
N THR A 55 -4.44 -1.59 -0.50
CA THR A 55 -4.91 -1.07 -1.78
C THR A 55 -3.88 -0.08 -2.33
N ARG A 56 -3.52 -0.25 -3.60
CA ARG A 56 -2.75 0.73 -4.36
C ARG A 56 -3.65 1.35 -5.42
N TRP A 57 -3.76 2.67 -5.39
CA TRP A 57 -4.50 3.45 -6.36
C TRP A 57 -3.54 4.23 -7.26
N ILE A 58 -3.80 4.23 -8.57
CA ILE A 58 -3.01 4.96 -9.55
C ILE A 58 -3.97 5.62 -10.56
N CYS A 59 -3.85 6.93 -10.70
CA CYS A 59 -4.49 7.72 -11.75
C CYS A 59 -3.42 8.51 -12.48
N ARG A 60 -3.31 8.33 -13.80
CA ARG A 60 -2.34 9.04 -14.63
C ARG A 60 -3.02 9.52 -15.90
N THR A 61 -3.32 10.80 -15.93
CA THR A 61 -3.89 11.51 -17.07
C THR A 61 -2.81 12.35 -17.77
N PRO A 62 -3.07 12.94 -18.95
CA PRO A 62 -2.07 13.77 -19.62
C PRO A 62 -1.59 14.99 -18.83
N ASP A 63 -2.37 15.45 -17.86
CA ASP A 63 -2.17 16.71 -17.12
C ASP A 63 -1.88 16.51 -15.63
N GLN A 64 -2.05 15.28 -15.08
CA GLN A 64 -1.75 15.04 -13.66
C GLN A 64 -1.48 13.57 -13.34
N ASP A 65 -0.69 13.35 -12.31
CA ASP A 65 -0.45 12.05 -11.68
C ASP A 65 -0.98 12.04 -10.24
N GLY A 66 -1.77 11.01 -9.90
CA GLY A 66 -2.19 10.71 -8.53
C GLY A 66 -1.78 9.28 -8.17
N LEU A 67 -1.05 9.11 -7.07
CA LEU A 67 -0.49 7.82 -6.66
C LEU A 67 -0.72 7.57 -5.18
N GLY A 68 -1.45 6.50 -4.86
CA GLY A 68 -1.47 5.95 -3.51
C GLY A 68 -0.37 4.91 -3.34
N VAL A 69 0.47 5.07 -2.33
CA VAL A 69 1.60 4.13 -2.09
C VAL A 69 1.07 2.79 -1.59
N ALA A 70 0.28 2.82 -0.52
CA ALA A 70 -0.45 1.70 0.04
C ALA A 70 -1.54 2.24 1.00
N PHE A 71 -2.71 1.64 0.99
CA PHE A 71 -3.80 1.95 1.92
C PHE A 71 -4.14 0.67 2.70
N PRO A 72 -3.62 0.50 3.93
CA PRO A 72 -3.97 -0.65 4.76
C PRO A 72 -5.45 -0.60 5.14
N SER A 73 -6.13 -1.73 5.01
CA SER A 73 -7.57 -1.86 5.21
C SER A 73 -7.92 -3.25 5.75
N THR A 74 -9.12 -3.37 6.32
CA THR A 74 -9.70 -4.65 6.68
C THR A 74 -10.46 -5.29 5.52
N SER A 75 -10.79 -4.53 4.47
CA SER A 75 -11.59 -4.98 3.33
C SER A 75 -11.05 -4.40 2.01
N GLU A 76 -11.47 -4.98 0.90
CA GLU A 76 -11.26 -4.44 -0.44
C GLU A 76 -12.20 -3.25 -0.72
N VAL A 77 -12.28 -2.78 -1.96
CA VAL A 77 -12.91 -1.50 -2.32
C VAL A 77 -14.21 -1.63 -3.12
N GLU A 78 -14.81 -2.81 -3.16
CA GLU A 78 -16.02 -3.06 -3.97
C GLU A 78 -17.33 -2.64 -3.29
N GLY A 79 -17.22 -2.06 -2.10
CA GLY A 79 -18.37 -1.55 -1.34
C GLY A 79 -18.95 -2.56 -0.33
N TYR A 80 -19.68 -2.04 0.65
CA TYR A 80 -20.14 -2.80 1.83
C TYR A 80 -20.79 -4.13 1.51
N THR A 81 -21.70 -4.17 0.53
CA THR A 81 -22.46 -5.40 0.22
C THR A 81 -21.55 -6.49 -0.33
N ALA A 82 -20.60 -6.15 -1.21
CA ALA A 82 -19.64 -7.08 -1.76
C ALA A 82 -18.66 -7.57 -0.67
N GLU A 83 -18.12 -6.65 0.12
CA GLU A 83 -17.18 -6.97 1.19
C GLU A 83 -17.81 -7.83 2.29
N LYS A 84 -19.10 -7.59 2.59
CA LYS A 84 -19.88 -8.44 3.51
C LYS A 84 -20.06 -9.85 2.96
N ALA A 85 -20.34 -9.99 1.68
CA ALA A 85 -20.49 -11.31 1.04
C ALA A 85 -19.17 -12.09 1.04
N LYS A 86 -18.02 -11.40 0.94
CA LYS A 86 -16.67 -11.99 1.04
C LYS A 86 -16.26 -12.31 2.49
N GLY A 87 -16.99 -11.84 3.49
CA GLY A 87 -16.64 -11.99 4.91
C GLY A 87 -15.52 -11.04 5.37
N GLN A 88 -15.26 -9.98 4.64
CA GLN A 88 -14.20 -9.00 4.94
C GLN A 88 -14.66 -7.82 5.81
N VAL A 89 -15.94 -7.74 6.11
CA VAL A 89 -16.46 -6.72 7.02
C VAL A 89 -16.17 -7.10 8.47
N VAL A 90 -15.40 -6.28 9.15
CA VAL A 90 -15.14 -6.44 10.59
C VAL A 90 -16.23 -5.72 11.39
N ALA A 91 -16.93 -6.47 12.23
CA ALA A 91 -17.93 -5.90 13.13
C ALA A 91 -17.25 -5.41 14.42
N LEU A 92 -17.42 -4.14 14.75
CA LEU A 92 -16.98 -3.56 16.01
C LEU A 92 -18.18 -3.43 16.95
N ALA A 93 -18.13 -4.07 18.12
CA ALA A 93 -19.19 -3.97 19.11
C ALA A 93 -19.29 -2.55 19.69
N GLY A 94 -20.48 -2.15 20.15
CA GLY A 94 -20.66 -0.85 20.80
C GLY A 94 -19.72 -0.69 21.99
N GLY A 95 -18.98 0.42 22.03
CA GLY A 95 -17.97 0.72 23.05
C GLY A 95 -16.61 0.02 22.88
N ALA A 96 -16.47 -0.87 21.90
CA ALA A 96 -15.17 -1.48 21.58
C ALA A 96 -14.26 -0.50 20.79
N ILE A 97 -12.94 -0.71 20.92
CA ILE A 97 -11.91 0.09 20.25
C ILE A 97 -11.13 -0.83 19.32
N TRP A 98 -10.92 -0.39 18.09
CA TRP A 98 -9.97 -0.98 17.16
C TRP A 98 -8.81 -0.03 16.93
N ASN A 99 -7.57 -0.54 16.99
CA ASN A 99 -6.37 0.23 16.79
C ASN A 99 -5.61 -0.29 15.57
N ILE A 100 -4.98 0.62 14.86
CA ILE A 100 -4.04 0.32 13.78
C ILE A 100 -2.79 1.17 13.96
N ASP A 101 -1.63 0.54 13.81
CA ASP A 101 -0.33 1.20 13.85
C ASP A 101 0.19 1.40 12.43
N ILE A 102 0.33 2.66 12.03
CA ILE A 102 0.83 3.04 10.71
C ILE A 102 2.05 3.95 10.90
N ARG A 103 3.14 3.63 10.21
CA ARG A 103 4.32 4.48 10.07
C ARG A 103 4.35 5.07 8.68
N MET A 104 4.50 6.38 8.56
CA MET A 104 4.60 7.04 7.26
C MET A 104 5.58 8.21 7.31
N GLY A 105 6.18 8.51 6.19
CA GLY A 105 7.10 9.63 6.08
C GLY A 105 7.80 9.72 4.74
N LEU A 106 8.56 10.80 4.60
CA LEU A 106 9.48 11.02 3.50
C LEU A 106 10.87 10.53 3.92
N LEU A 107 11.45 9.64 3.14
CA LEU A 107 12.78 9.10 3.34
C LEU A 107 13.80 9.85 2.48
N THR A 108 15.00 10.06 3.00
CA THR A 108 16.16 10.49 2.22
C THR A 108 16.53 9.44 1.18
N ALA A 109 17.38 9.76 0.22
CA ALA A 109 17.81 8.81 -0.80
C ALA A 109 18.49 7.57 -0.19
N SER A 110 19.32 7.76 0.83
CA SER A 110 20.00 6.65 1.52
C SER A 110 19.02 5.75 2.29
N GLU A 111 18.05 6.33 3.01
CA GLU A 111 17.02 5.58 3.72
C GLU A 111 16.10 4.83 2.74
N THR A 112 15.79 5.46 1.59
CA THR A 112 15.02 4.85 0.51
C THR A 112 15.70 3.59 -0.01
N ASP A 113 16.99 3.68 -0.33
CA ASP A 113 17.76 2.53 -0.83
C ASP A 113 17.86 1.42 0.23
N GLY A 114 18.05 1.76 1.49
CA GLY A 114 18.05 0.80 2.60
C GLY A 114 16.69 0.10 2.77
N MET A 115 15.59 0.85 2.68
CA MET A 115 14.24 0.27 2.77
C MET A 115 13.92 -0.62 1.55
N MET A 116 14.33 -0.23 0.35
CA MET A 116 14.17 -1.08 -0.83
C MET A 116 14.91 -2.40 -0.71
N GLN A 117 16.13 -2.41 -0.14
CA GLN A 117 16.87 -3.64 0.14
C GLN A 117 16.13 -4.51 1.17
N ARG A 118 15.59 -3.93 2.24
CA ARG A 118 14.78 -4.66 3.24
C ARG A 118 13.55 -5.31 2.60
N ILE A 119 12.82 -4.59 1.76
CA ILE A 119 11.67 -5.12 1.02
C ILE A 119 12.08 -6.29 0.12
N GLU A 120 13.19 -6.17 -0.60
CA GLU A 120 13.66 -7.26 -1.47
C GLU A 120 14.06 -8.50 -0.69
N GLN A 121 14.67 -8.36 0.50
CA GLN A 121 14.97 -9.47 1.39
C GLN A 121 13.70 -10.20 1.86
N VAL A 122 12.62 -9.46 2.17
CA VAL A 122 11.33 -10.08 2.53
C VAL A 122 10.72 -10.83 1.35
N ARG A 123 10.84 -10.29 0.14
CA ARG A 123 10.28 -10.90 -1.09
C ARG A 123 11.04 -12.14 -1.57
N SER A 124 12.29 -12.28 -1.17
CA SER A 124 13.17 -13.39 -1.59
C SER A 124 13.12 -14.63 -0.67
N ARG A 125 12.31 -14.60 0.37
CA ARG A 125 12.05 -15.72 1.29
C ARG A 125 10.99 -16.66 0.71
#